data_601d720ca69118488875f8d675979c3d
#
_entry.id   601d720ca69118488875f8d675979c3d
#
_cell.length_a   1.000
_cell.length_b   1.000
_cell.length_c   1.000
_cell.angle_alpha   90.00
_cell.angle_beta   90.00
_cell.angle_gamma   90.00
#
_symmetry.space_group_name_H-M   'P 1'
#
loop_
_entity.id
_entity.type
_entity.pdbx_description
1 polymer ?
#
loop_
_entity_poly.entity_id
_entity_poly.type
_entity_poly.pdbx_seq_one_letter_code
_entity_poly.pdbx_strand_id
1 'polypeptide(L)'
;MNGARPETLEPLSHLSQLKQLSLTECGTLDLTPLEGLEQLESLTLSSNDRIVSLEPVTKLPALRSLSLSSGTAVPSLEPLAQTNLAVLDLGLGVGQSGLYKEIDYSPLSQLPDLVCLNLTNHTRVTTKFCKQILAHSPDLRFLNIQNTPASEGSALDVEYLRAYTEADLLKRLANKLRNTLG
;
A
#
# COMPACT_ATOMS: atom_id res chain seq x y z
N MET A 1 -12.23 23.36 -13.02
CA MET A 1 -11.35 24.21 -12.18
C MET A 1 -10.03 23.48 -12.06
N ASN A 2 -8.94 24.06 -12.59
CA ASN A 2 -7.61 23.47 -12.40
C ASN A 2 -7.23 23.69 -10.94
N GLY A 3 -7.35 22.63 -10.11
CA GLY A 3 -6.81 22.65 -8.76
C GLY A 3 -5.30 22.90 -8.85
N ALA A 4 -4.79 23.90 -8.14
CA ALA A 4 -3.35 24.12 -8.04
C ALA A 4 -2.75 22.84 -7.43
N ARG A 5 -1.86 22.17 -8.19
CA ARG A 5 -1.07 21.07 -7.66
C ARG A 5 -0.14 21.66 -6.61
N PRO A 6 0.01 21.05 -5.43
CA PRO A 6 0.98 21.55 -4.46
C PRO A 6 2.37 21.44 -5.07
N GLU A 7 3.09 22.55 -5.15
CA GLU A 7 4.48 22.57 -5.64
C GLU A 7 5.42 21.84 -4.67
N THR A 8 5.04 21.72 -3.40
CA THR A 8 5.83 21.04 -2.35
C THR A 8 4.94 20.60 -1.20
N LEU A 9 5.36 19.55 -0.48
CA LEU A 9 4.73 19.07 0.76
C LEU A 9 5.30 19.73 2.02
N GLU A 10 6.25 20.67 1.90
CA GLU A 10 6.88 21.36 3.04
C GLU A 10 5.90 21.91 4.08
N PRO A 11 4.76 22.54 3.72
CA PRO A 11 3.81 23.01 4.71
C PRO A 11 3.25 21.92 5.64
N LEU A 12 3.28 20.65 5.20
CA LEU A 12 2.79 19.52 6.00
C LEU A 12 3.78 19.09 7.07
N SER A 13 5.08 19.38 6.93
CA SER A 13 6.14 18.96 7.86
C SER A 13 5.93 19.43 9.31
N HIS A 14 5.15 20.48 9.51
CA HIS A 14 4.86 21.05 10.83
C HIS A 14 3.64 20.41 11.52
N LEU A 15 2.90 19.53 10.83
CA LEU A 15 1.68 18.92 11.35
C LEU A 15 1.99 17.66 12.16
N SER A 16 2.81 17.77 13.22
CA SER A 16 3.34 16.64 14.00
C SER A 16 2.27 15.73 14.63
N GLN A 17 1.03 16.23 14.80
CA GLN A 17 -0.10 15.46 15.36
C GLN A 17 -0.94 14.79 14.27
N LEU A 18 -0.54 14.91 12.99
CA LEU A 18 -1.30 14.35 11.90
C LEU A 18 -1.25 12.83 11.93
N LYS A 19 -2.41 12.19 11.98
CA LYS A 19 -2.55 10.73 12.00
C LYS A 19 -2.90 10.12 10.64
N GLN A 20 -3.59 10.89 9.81
CA GLN A 20 -4.04 10.42 8.50
C GLN A 20 -3.79 11.51 7.45
N LEU A 21 -3.19 11.11 6.34
CA LEU A 21 -2.91 12.00 5.21
C LEU A 21 -3.34 11.32 3.91
N SER A 22 -4.08 12.05 3.10
CA SER A 22 -4.44 11.62 1.74
C SER A 22 -4.03 12.68 0.72
N LEU A 23 -3.20 12.28 -0.23
CA LEU A 23 -2.69 13.08 -1.33
C LEU A 23 -3.05 12.39 -2.63
N THR A 24 -4.01 12.94 -3.36
CA THR A 24 -4.51 12.37 -4.62
C THR A 24 -4.41 13.40 -5.74
N GLU A 25 -4.09 12.94 -6.94
CA GLU A 25 -3.98 13.79 -8.14
C GLU A 25 -2.99 14.96 -8.01
N CYS A 26 -1.97 14.80 -7.15
CA CYS A 26 -0.97 15.83 -6.87
C CYS A 26 0.20 15.85 -7.88
N GLY A 27 0.26 14.92 -8.83
CA GLY A 27 1.37 14.81 -9.78
C GLY A 27 2.55 14.01 -9.22
N THR A 28 3.78 14.52 -9.41
CA THR A 28 4.99 13.89 -8.84
C THR A 28 5.20 14.37 -7.41
N LEU A 29 5.39 13.43 -6.49
CA LEU A 29 5.54 13.70 -5.06
C LEU A 29 6.93 13.32 -4.56
N ASP A 30 7.58 14.26 -3.88
CA ASP A 30 8.69 14.01 -2.96
C ASP A 30 8.12 13.90 -1.54
N LEU A 31 8.33 12.76 -0.90
CA LEU A 31 7.78 12.48 0.44
C LEU A 31 8.72 12.90 1.57
N THR A 32 9.92 13.44 1.27
CA THR A 32 10.90 13.87 2.29
C THR A 32 10.31 14.79 3.36
N PRO A 33 9.43 15.77 3.04
CA PRO A 33 8.83 16.62 4.06
C PRO A 33 7.93 15.89 5.07
N LEU A 34 7.56 14.65 4.80
CA LEU A 34 6.71 13.86 5.70
C LEU A 34 7.50 13.10 6.79
N GLU A 35 8.84 13.02 6.70
CA GLU A 35 9.68 12.22 7.60
C GLU A 35 9.51 12.54 9.09
N GLY A 36 9.13 13.79 9.41
CA GLY A 36 8.89 14.25 10.79
C GLY A 36 7.49 13.96 11.35
N LEU A 37 6.60 13.34 10.58
CA LEU A 37 5.22 13.06 11.00
C LEU A 37 5.14 11.76 11.82
N GLU A 38 5.74 11.77 13.03
CA GLU A 38 5.90 10.57 13.87
C GLU A 38 4.58 9.90 14.27
N GLN A 39 3.46 10.64 14.25
CA GLN A 39 2.15 10.11 14.60
C GLN A 39 1.31 9.67 13.38
N LEU A 40 1.88 9.74 12.17
CA LEU A 40 1.14 9.38 10.97
C LEU A 40 0.89 7.86 10.92
N GLU A 41 -0.37 7.46 11.06
CA GLU A 41 -0.83 6.07 11.09
C GLU A 41 -1.26 5.56 9.71
N SER A 42 -1.79 6.46 8.87
CA SER A 42 -2.31 6.12 7.54
C SER A 42 -1.90 7.15 6.49
N LEU A 43 -1.35 6.66 5.37
CA LEU A 43 -0.92 7.48 4.23
C LEU A 43 -1.55 6.92 2.94
N THR A 44 -2.32 7.77 2.25
CA THR A 44 -2.90 7.47 0.94
C THR A 44 -2.28 8.37 -0.13
N LEU A 45 -1.71 7.78 -1.16
CA LEU A 45 -1.02 8.43 -2.27
C LEU A 45 -1.56 7.96 -3.62
N SER A 46 -2.87 7.90 -3.75
CA SER A 46 -3.55 7.33 -4.93
C SER A 46 -3.65 8.33 -6.08
N SER A 47 -3.65 7.81 -7.32
CA SER A 47 -3.85 8.61 -8.54
C SER A 47 -2.81 9.73 -8.72
N ASN A 48 -1.60 9.56 -8.21
CA ASN A 48 -0.48 10.47 -8.44
C ASN A 48 0.34 9.98 -9.64
N ASP A 49 1.04 10.90 -10.33
CA ASP A 49 1.85 10.53 -11.49
C ASP A 49 3.01 9.61 -11.05
N ARG A 50 3.72 10.03 -9.98
CA ARG A 50 4.90 9.30 -9.50
C ARG A 50 5.27 9.71 -8.07
N ILE A 51 5.78 8.75 -7.31
CA ILE A 51 6.53 8.98 -6.07
C ILE A 51 8.04 8.95 -6.39
N VAL A 52 8.77 9.95 -5.92
CA VAL A 52 10.24 10.05 -6.16
C VAL A 52 10.98 8.91 -5.44
N SER A 53 10.65 8.68 -4.17
CA SER A 53 11.18 7.59 -3.35
C SER A 53 10.21 7.21 -2.24
N LEU A 54 10.19 5.92 -1.85
CA LEU A 54 9.50 5.44 -0.65
C LEU A 54 10.40 5.43 0.60
N GLU A 55 11.69 5.82 0.51
CA GLU A 55 12.58 5.91 1.67
C GLU A 55 12.00 6.72 2.83
N PRO A 56 11.36 7.90 2.62
CA PRO A 56 10.77 8.66 3.70
C PRO A 56 9.71 7.89 4.50
N VAL A 57 9.06 6.90 3.90
CA VAL A 57 8.04 6.07 4.58
C VAL A 57 8.67 5.25 5.71
N THR A 58 9.95 4.89 5.60
CA THR A 58 10.68 4.14 6.64
C THR A 58 10.90 4.96 7.93
N LYS A 59 10.77 6.29 7.85
CA LYS A 59 10.93 7.23 8.96
C LYS A 59 9.64 7.52 9.71
N LEU A 60 8.54 6.85 9.34
CA LEU A 60 7.21 7.03 9.93
C LEU A 60 6.90 5.87 10.92
N PRO A 61 7.28 5.97 12.20
CA PRO A 61 7.24 4.84 13.14
C PRO A 61 5.82 4.37 13.47
N ALA A 62 4.83 5.27 13.40
CA ALA A 62 3.45 4.93 13.66
C ALA A 62 2.71 4.41 12.42
N LEU A 63 3.32 4.47 11.22
CA LEU A 63 2.62 4.12 9.99
C LEU A 63 2.28 2.63 9.96
N ARG A 64 1.00 2.33 9.75
CA ARG A 64 0.45 0.97 9.64
C ARG A 64 -0.32 0.74 8.35
N SER A 65 -0.77 1.80 7.69
CA SER A 65 -1.55 1.72 6.45
C SER A 65 -0.94 2.60 5.37
N LEU A 66 -0.60 1.99 4.23
CA LEU A 66 -0.12 2.68 3.04
C LEU A 66 -0.96 2.26 1.83
N SER A 67 -1.51 3.24 1.10
CA SER A 67 -2.17 3.02 -0.18
C SER A 67 -1.46 3.80 -1.29
N LEU A 68 -1.05 3.08 -2.34
CA LEU A 68 -0.46 3.57 -3.57
C LEU A 68 -1.35 3.22 -4.78
N SER A 69 -2.62 2.96 -4.52
CA SER A 69 -3.57 2.44 -5.51
C SER A 69 -3.86 3.43 -6.65
N SER A 70 -4.60 2.96 -7.65
CA SER A 70 -5.06 3.78 -8.77
C SER A 70 -3.96 4.46 -9.59
N GLY A 71 -2.85 3.75 -9.81
CA GLY A 71 -1.88 4.15 -10.82
C GLY A 71 -0.74 5.05 -10.37
N THR A 72 -0.48 5.16 -9.08
CA THR A 72 0.70 5.85 -8.59
C THR A 72 1.96 5.04 -8.86
N ALA A 73 2.86 5.57 -9.70
CA ALA A 73 4.13 4.90 -10.00
C ALA A 73 5.15 5.08 -8.88
N VAL A 74 5.90 4.01 -8.56
CA VAL A 74 7.02 4.04 -7.60
C VAL A 74 8.28 3.46 -8.24
N PRO A 75 9.48 3.93 -7.85
CA PRO A 75 10.73 3.41 -8.41
C PRO A 75 11.11 2.03 -7.85
N SER A 76 10.76 1.73 -6.60
CA SER A 76 11.07 0.48 -5.91
C SER A 76 10.14 0.27 -4.72
N LEU A 77 9.89 -1.01 -4.36
CA LEU A 77 9.20 -1.40 -3.13
C LEU A 77 10.18 -1.77 -2.00
N GLU A 78 11.49 -1.74 -2.25
CA GLU A 78 12.52 -2.16 -1.29
C GLU A 78 12.43 -1.44 0.07
N PRO A 79 12.19 -0.12 0.15
CA PRO A 79 12.06 0.55 1.44
C PRO A 79 10.94 -0.02 2.31
N LEU A 80 9.88 -0.59 1.71
CA LEU A 80 8.76 -1.14 2.47
C LEU A 80 9.16 -2.32 3.36
N ALA A 81 10.20 -3.08 3.00
CA ALA A 81 10.73 -4.18 3.81
C ALA A 81 11.18 -3.75 5.21
N GLN A 82 11.45 -2.45 5.40
CA GLN A 82 11.91 -1.87 6.68
C GLN A 82 10.75 -1.25 7.48
N THR A 83 9.51 -1.48 7.07
CA THR A 83 8.32 -0.89 7.70
C THR A 83 7.52 -1.95 8.46
N ASN A 84 6.67 -1.49 9.39
CA ASN A 84 5.74 -2.34 10.15
C ASN A 84 4.30 -2.17 9.61
N LEU A 85 4.14 -2.18 8.29
CA LEU A 85 2.84 -2.02 7.66
C LEU A 85 1.94 -3.22 7.93
N ALA A 86 0.73 -2.94 8.40
CA ALA A 86 -0.34 -3.92 8.54
C ALA A 86 -1.25 -3.96 7.30
N VAL A 87 -1.36 -2.83 6.60
CA VAL A 87 -2.20 -2.67 5.41
C VAL A 87 -1.39 -2.07 4.28
N LEU A 88 -1.33 -2.78 3.17
CA LEU A 88 -0.70 -2.28 1.94
C LEU A 88 -1.65 -2.45 0.77
N ASP A 89 -2.01 -1.34 0.16
CA ASP A 89 -2.83 -1.31 -1.05
C ASP A 89 -2.00 -0.79 -2.23
N LEU A 90 -1.70 -1.69 -3.16
CA LEU A 90 -1.02 -1.43 -4.42
C LEU A 90 -1.96 -1.67 -5.62
N GLY A 91 -3.26 -1.84 -5.40
CA GLY A 91 -4.22 -2.19 -6.45
C GLY A 91 -4.20 -1.20 -7.61
N LEU A 92 -4.12 -1.72 -8.82
CA LEU A 92 -4.09 -0.94 -10.05
C LEU A 92 -5.50 -0.82 -10.65
N GLY A 93 -5.76 0.31 -11.29
CA GLY A 93 -6.94 0.47 -12.12
C GLY A 93 -6.87 -0.34 -13.41
N VAL A 94 -7.99 -0.46 -14.10
CA VAL A 94 -8.04 -1.13 -15.41
C VAL A 94 -7.13 -0.40 -16.40
N GLY A 95 -6.28 -1.15 -17.09
CA GLY A 95 -5.31 -0.60 -18.06
C GLY A 95 -4.00 -0.08 -17.48
N GLN A 96 -3.81 -0.12 -16.17
CA GLN A 96 -2.61 0.39 -15.48
C GLN A 96 -1.55 -0.68 -15.17
N SER A 97 -1.76 -1.92 -15.59
CA SER A 97 -0.88 -3.07 -15.29
C SER A 97 0.59 -2.89 -15.73
N GLY A 98 0.86 -1.95 -16.63
CA GLY A 98 2.21 -1.61 -17.08
C GLY A 98 3.07 -0.84 -16.06
N LEU A 99 2.45 -0.17 -15.08
CA LEU A 99 3.16 0.70 -14.13
C LEU A 99 4.16 -0.05 -13.24
N TYR A 100 3.84 -1.30 -12.89
CA TYR A 100 4.66 -2.14 -12.02
C TYR A 100 5.35 -3.29 -12.78
N LYS A 101 5.49 -3.18 -14.10
CA LYS A 101 6.01 -4.26 -14.94
C LYS A 101 7.45 -4.66 -14.60
N GLU A 102 8.28 -3.70 -14.20
CA GLU A 102 9.70 -3.92 -13.87
C GLU A 102 9.97 -3.94 -12.36
N ILE A 103 8.94 -3.80 -11.52
CA ILE A 103 9.09 -3.75 -10.07
C ILE A 103 9.35 -5.15 -9.49
N ASP A 104 10.30 -5.24 -8.57
CA ASP A 104 10.52 -6.40 -7.72
C ASP A 104 9.52 -6.40 -6.56
N TYR A 105 8.75 -7.49 -6.42
CA TYR A 105 7.80 -7.69 -5.33
C TYR A 105 8.38 -8.43 -4.14
N SER A 106 9.61 -8.94 -4.22
CA SER A 106 10.23 -9.73 -3.14
C SER A 106 10.27 -9.01 -1.79
N PRO A 107 10.43 -7.65 -1.71
CA PRO A 107 10.39 -6.94 -0.43
C PRO A 107 9.09 -7.13 0.34
N LEU A 108 7.96 -7.36 -0.34
CA LEU A 108 6.67 -7.55 0.31
C LEU A 108 6.62 -8.84 1.16
N SER A 109 7.45 -9.82 0.87
CA SER A 109 7.57 -11.04 1.69
C SER A 109 8.33 -10.82 3.00
N GLN A 110 8.87 -9.62 3.22
CA GLN A 110 9.59 -9.24 4.44
C GLN A 110 8.73 -8.40 5.40
N LEU A 111 7.43 -8.28 5.15
CA LEU A 111 6.47 -7.56 5.98
C LEU A 111 5.80 -8.50 7.00
N PRO A 112 6.34 -8.65 8.22
CA PRO A 112 5.86 -9.67 9.17
C PRO A 112 4.47 -9.33 9.74
N ASP A 113 4.17 -8.05 9.87
CA ASP A 113 2.93 -7.55 10.47
C ASP A 113 1.78 -7.39 9.47
N LEU A 114 1.99 -7.80 8.21
CA LEU A 114 1.03 -7.58 7.15
C LEU A 114 -0.25 -8.40 7.37
N VAL A 115 -1.37 -7.69 7.44
CA VAL A 115 -2.73 -8.25 7.63
C VAL A 115 -3.54 -8.18 6.35
N CYS A 116 -3.33 -7.13 5.55
CA CYS A 116 -4.07 -6.87 4.33
C CYS A 116 -3.11 -6.46 3.20
N LEU A 117 -3.21 -7.15 2.07
CA LEU A 117 -2.47 -6.84 0.85
C LEU A 117 -3.40 -6.85 -0.36
N ASN A 118 -3.41 -5.75 -1.10
CA ASN A 118 -4.11 -5.64 -2.37
C ASN A 118 -3.12 -5.54 -3.53
N LEU A 119 -3.18 -6.48 -4.45
CA LEU A 119 -2.37 -6.58 -5.68
C LEU A 119 -3.25 -6.76 -6.93
N THR A 120 -4.45 -6.22 -6.91
CA THR A 120 -5.38 -6.30 -8.05
C THR A 120 -4.74 -5.75 -9.34
N ASN A 121 -4.94 -6.45 -10.45
CA ASN A 121 -4.47 -6.09 -11.79
C ASN A 121 -2.94 -6.12 -12.00
N HIS A 122 -2.17 -6.72 -11.10
CA HIS A 122 -0.72 -6.90 -11.26
C HIS A 122 -0.38 -8.12 -12.10
N THR A 123 0.23 -7.93 -13.27
CA THR A 123 0.51 -9.01 -14.25
C THR A 123 1.66 -9.94 -13.86
N ARG A 124 2.46 -9.63 -12.85
CA ARG A 124 3.58 -10.45 -12.39
C ARG A 124 3.35 -11.17 -11.06
N VAL A 125 2.19 -10.99 -10.47
CA VAL A 125 1.81 -11.69 -9.22
C VAL A 125 1.47 -13.14 -9.56
N THR A 126 2.36 -14.05 -9.17
CA THR A 126 2.25 -15.50 -9.43
C THR A 126 1.83 -16.26 -8.19
N THR A 127 1.30 -17.48 -8.36
CA THR A 127 0.99 -18.40 -7.25
C THR A 127 2.20 -18.65 -6.36
N LYS A 128 3.42 -18.76 -6.94
CA LYS A 128 4.66 -18.95 -6.18
C LYS A 128 4.90 -17.78 -5.24
N PHE A 129 4.76 -16.56 -5.74
CA PHE A 129 4.92 -15.33 -4.95
C PHE A 129 3.89 -15.25 -3.81
N CYS A 130 2.61 -15.55 -4.11
CA CYS A 130 1.57 -15.57 -3.06
C CYS A 130 1.87 -16.57 -1.95
N LYS A 131 2.37 -17.78 -2.28
CA LYS A 131 2.81 -18.77 -1.28
C LYS A 131 3.98 -18.26 -0.43
N GLN A 132 4.92 -17.52 -1.02
CA GLN A 132 6.01 -16.90 -0.27
C GLN A 132 5.49 -15.87 0.74
N ILE A 133 4.60 -14.98 0.32
CA ILE A 133 3.97 -13.99 1.22
C ILE A 133 3.24 -14.69 2.36
N LEU A 134 2.38 -15.67 2.07
CA LEU A 134 1.62 -16.41 3.09
C LEU A 134 2.53 -17.11 4.11
N ALA A 135 3.72 -17.57 3.68
CA ALA A 135 4.68 -18.21 4.57
C ALA A 135 5.41 -17.24 5.52
N HIS A 136 5.58 -15.97 5.11
CA HIS A 136 6.33 -14.96 5.88
C HIS A 136 5.45 -13.96 6.63
N SER A 137 4.18 -13.87 6.27
CA SER A 137 3.19 -12.99 6.91
C SER A 137 2.07 -13.83 7.56
N PRO A 138 2.31 -14.44 8.74
CA PRO A 138 1.38 -15.40 9.35
C PRO A 138 0.04 -14.75 9.74
N ASP A 139 0.03 -13.45 9.92
CA ASP A 139 -1.17 -12.68 10.27
C ASP A 139 -1.94 -12.15 9.06
N LEU A 140 -1.51 -12.48 7.84
CA LEU A 140 -2.20 -12.07 6.63
C LEU A 140 -3.60 -12.70 6.58
N ARG A 141 -4.64 -11.85 6.57
CA ARG A 141 -6.06 -12.25 6.56
C ARG A 141 -6.74 -11.92 5.23
N PHE A 142 -6.21 -10.93 4.52
CA PHE A 142 -6.81 -10.42 3.28
C PHE A 142 -5.73 -10.30 2.22
N LEU A 143 -5.85 -11.11 1.18
CA LEU A 143 -5.00 -11.06 0.00
C LEU A 143 -5.91 -10.91 -1.22
N ASN A 144 -5.92 -9.72 -1.83
CA ASN A 144 -6.63 -9.47 -3.07
C ASN A 144 -5.66 -9.56 -4.25
N ILE A 145 -5.86 -10.57 -5.10
CA ILE A 145 -5.07 -10.83 -6.32
C ILE A 145 -5.97 -10.91 -7.55
N GLN A 146 -7.10 -10.25 -7.53
CA GLN A 146 -8.03 -10.25 -8.66
C GLN A 146 -7.33 -9.77 -9.94
N ASN A 147 -7.61 -10.44 -11.07
CA ASN A 147 -7.00 -10.16 -12.36
C ASN A 147 -5.46 -10.24 -12.35
N THR A 148 -4.90 -11.19 -11.64
CA THR A 148 -3.48 -11.53 -11.66
C THR A 148 -3.28 -12.96 -12.17
N PRO A 149 -2.08 -13.34 -12.65
CA PRO A 149 -1.79 -14.73 -13.02
C PRO A 149 -2.01 -15.73 -11.88
N ALA A 150 -1.89 -15.29 -10.63
CA ALA A 150 -2.13 -16.13 -9.45
C ALA A 150 -3.62 -16.44 -9.25
N SER A 151 -4.53 -15.54 -9.68
CA SER A 151 -5.97 -15.75 -9.56
C SER A 151 -6.52 -16.75 -10.58
N GLU A 152 -5.80 -17.00 -11.67
CA GLU A 152 -6.18 -17.95 -12.71
C GLU A 152 -5.80 -19.39 -12.39
N GLY A 153 -4.91 -19.58 -11.41
CA GLY A 153 -4.43 -20.90 -10.96
C GLY A 153 -5.25 -21.42 -9.77
N SER A 154 -5.90 -22.56 -9.94
CA SER A 154 -6.74 -23.24 -8.94
C SER A 154 -6.00 -23.74 -7.68
N ALA A 155 -4.77 -23.33 -7.42
CA ALA A 155 -3.91 -23.88 -6.35
C ALA A 155 -3.85 -23.03 -5.08
N LEU A 156 -4.52 -21.85 -5.04
CA LEU A 156 -4.70 -21.08 -3.82
C LEU A 156 -6.13 -21.36 -3.34
N ASP A 157 -6.27 -21.86 -2.13
CA ASP A 157 -7.55 -22.18 -1.53
C ASP A 157 -8.44 -20.91 -1.56
N VAL A 158 -9.53 -20.97 -2.30
CA VAL A 158 -10.39 -19.84 -2.68
C VAL A 158 -11.02 -19.14 -1.46
N GLU A 159 -10.98 -19.74 -0.29
CA GLU A 159 -11.47 -19.12 0.96
C GLU A 159 -10.71 -17.86 1.35
N TYR A 160 -9.40 -17.76 1.00
CA TYR A 160 -8.60 -16.56 1.23
C TYR A 160 -8.74 -15.50 0.13
N LEU A 161 -9.32 -15.86 -1.02
CA LEU A 161 -9.40 -15.02 -2.21
C LEU A 161 -10.77 -14.40 -2.44
N ARG A 162 -11.73 -14.58 -1.53
CA ARG A 162 -13.03 -13.95 -1.66
C ARG A 162 -12.88 -12.44 -1.65
N ALA A 163 -13.23 -11.86 -2.80
CA ALA A 163 -13.30 -10.42 -3.02
C ALA A 163 -14.12 -9.75 -1.90
N TYR A 164 -13.42 -9.21 -0.91
CA TYR A 164 -14.04 -8.25 -0.01
C TYR A 164 -14.15 -6.94 -0.77
N THR A 165 -15.31 -6.32 -0.70
CA THR A 165 -15.44 -4.95 -1.19
C THR A 165 -14.55 -4.05 -0.34
N GLU A 166 -13.96 -3.01 -0.94
CA GLU A 166 -13.10 -2.03 -0.25
C GLU A 166 -13.76 -1.51 1.04
N ALA A 167 -15.09 -1.34 1.03
CA ALA A 167 -15.89 -0.93 2.19
C ALA A 167 -15.86 -1.95 3.35
N ASP A 168 -15.88 -3.26 3.06
CA ASP A 168 -15.83 -4.30 4.08
C ASP A 168 -14.44 -4.41 4.71
N LEU A 169 -13.41 -4.21 3.89
CA LEU A 169 -12.01 -4.17 4.31
C LEU A 169 -11.76 -3.01 5.28
N LEU A 170 -12.13 -1.80 4.90
CA LEU A 170 -11.99 -0.58 5.70
C LEU A 170 -12.77 -0.67 7.01
N LYS A 171 -13.98 -1.24 6.99
CA LYS A 171 -14.83 -1.38 8.17
C LYS A 171 -14.22 -2.36 9.21
N ARG A 172 -13.63 -3.46 8.76
CA ARG A 172 -12.96 -4.45 9.62
C ARG A 172 -11.64 -3.93 10.18
N LEU A 173 -10.87 -3.20 9.36
CA LEU A 173 -9.63 -2.54 9.79
C LEU A 173 -9.89 -1.45 10.83
N ALA A 174 -10.91 -0.59 10.62
CA ALA A 174 -11.30 0.41 11.60
C ALA A 174 -11.72 -0.22 12.94
N ASN A 175 -12.35 -1.40 12.92
CA ASN A 175 -12.71 -2.13 14.12
C ASN A 175 -11.47 -2.75 14.82
N LYS A 176 -10.50 -3.27 14.06
CA LYS A 176 -9.27 -3.84 14.65
C LYS A 176 -8.39 -2.76 15.26
N LEU A 177 -8.19 -1.63 14.58
CA LEU A 177 -7.46 -0.47 15.11
C LEU A 177 -8.10 0.07 16.39
N ARG A 178 -9.44 0.13 16.43
CA ARG A 178 -10.19 0.56 17.62
C ARG A 178 -10.00 -0.38 18.83
N ASN A 179 -9.88 -1.69 18.57
CA ASN A 179 -9.67 -2.70 19.63
C ASN A 179 -8.20 -2.85 20.05
N THR A 180 -7.25 -2.31 19.29
CA THR A 180 -5.82 -2.36 19.64
C THR A 180 -5.36 -1.09 20.35
N LEU A 181 -6.13 0.01 20.21
CA LEU A 181 -5.85 1.32 20.82
C LEU A 181 -6.73 1.64 22.05
N GLY A 182 -7.63 0.76 22.42
CA GLY A 182 -8.46 0.79 23.65
C GLY A 182 -7.95 -0.20 24.66
#